data_35c07390c617d5ebba8edb780b6750f6
#
_entry.id   35c07390c617d5ebba8edb780b6750f6
#
_cell.length_a   1.000
_cell.length_b   1.000
_cell.length_c   1.000
_cell.angle_alpha   90.00
_cell.angle_beta   90.00
_cell.angle_gamma   90.00
#
_symmetry.space_group_name_H-M   'P 1'
#
loop_
_entity.id
_entity.type
_entity.pdbx_description
1 polymer ?
#
loop_
_entity_poly.entity_id
_entity_poly.type
_entity_poly.pdbx_seq_one_letter_code
_entity_poly.pdbx_strand_id
1 'polypeptide(L)'
;MIKLNLPMVCANPDLIVIRGERKIFCAGSIAEFYSELGGKVRYYGKPYQEIYNHALENALNEGLIENKSQMIAIGDSVRTDIKGANNFGINSIFVETGIHKDEIINTVDIKNFFNSYLNHEPDQINIVKSLKL
;
A
#
# COMPACT_ATOMS: atom_id res chain seq x y z
N MET A 1 23.55 11.86 -8.05
CA MET A 1 22.33 12.53 -7.54
C MET A 1 22.60 13.22 -6.20
N ILE A 2 23.12 12.55 -5.16
CA ILE A 2 23.41 13.12 -3.82
C ILE A 2 24.31 14.36 -3.93
N LYS A 3 25.48 14.25 -4.59
CA LYS A 3 26.42 15.38 -4.75
C LYS A 3 25.83 16.64 -5.40
N LEU A 4 24.76 16.47 -6.18
CA LEU A 4 24.05 17.56 -6.86
C LEU A 4 22.76 17.97 -6.16
N ASN A 5 22.48 17.38 -5.00
CA ASN A 5 21.26 17.60 -4.21
C ASN A 5 19.95 17.49 -5.06
N LEU A 6 19.93 16.56 -6.00
CA LEU A 6 18.76 16.35 -6.88
C LEU A 6 17.65 15.63 -6.11
N PRO A 7 16.41 16.11 -6.12
CA PRO A 7 15.30 15.35 -5.57
C PRO A 7 14.94 14.15 -6.45
N MET A 8 14.46 13.07 -5.83
CA MET A 8 13.90 11.90 -6.51
C MET A 8 12.38 11.90 -6.36
N VAL A 9 11.69 11.52 -7.42
CA VAL A 9 10.26 11.20 -7.39
C VAL A 9 10.12 9.68 -7.52
N CYS A 10 9.46 9.06 -6.55
CA CYS A 10 9.15 7.64 -6.54
C CYS A 10 7.64 7.47 -6.74
N ALA A 11 7.24 7.05 -7.95
CA ALA A 11 5.84 6.85 -8.31
C ALA A 11 5.30 5.46 -7.91
N ASN A 12 6.18 4.51 -7.61
CA ASN A 12 5.83 3.19 -7.08
C ASN A 12 6.63 2.90 -5.81
N PRO A 13 6.07 3.10 -4.62
CA PRO A 13 6.74 2.87 -3.34
C PRO A 13 6.92 1.40 -2.96
N ASP A 14 6.42 0.45 -3.73
CA ASP A 14 6.61 -0.97 -3.45
C ASP A 14 8.11 -1.31 -3.42
N LEU A 15 8.52 -2.02 -2.37
CA LEU A 15 9.92 -2.42 -2.20
C LEU A 15 10.28 -3.63 -3.06
N ILE A 16 9.36 -4.60 -3.12
CA ILE A 16 9.54 -5.86 -3.82
C ILE A 16 8.27 -6.26 -4.56
N VAL A 17 8.45 -7.07 -5.59
CA VAL A 17 7.37 -7.81 -6.25
C VAL A 17 7.77 -9.28 -6.41
N ILE A 18 6.80 -10.18 -6.33
CA ILE A 18 7.00 -11.61 -6.55
C ILE A 18 6.63 -11.95 -7.98
N ARG A 19 7.58 -12.52 -8.74
CA ARG A 19 7.33 -13.09 -10.07
C ARG A 19 7.70 -14.56 -10.08
N GLY A 20 6.68 -15.42 -10.03
CA GLY A 20 6.88 -16.84 -9.78
C GLY A 20 7.51 -17.05 -8.40
N GLU A 21 8.69 -17.66 -8.34
CA GLU A 21 9.45 -17.90 -7.10
C GLU A 21 10.48 -16.80 -6.80
N ARG A 22 10.59 -15.76 -7.63
CA ARG A 22 11.64 -14.73 -7.50
C ARG A 22 11.09 -13.46 -6.85
N LYS A 23 11.81 -12.99 -5.83
CA LYS A 23 11.66 -11.63 -5.28
C LYS A 23 12.47 -10.66 -6.13
N ILE A 24 11.84 -9.61 -6.64
CA ILE A 24 12.46 -8.57 -7.47
C ILE A 24 12.29 -7.24 -6.77
N PHE A 25 13.37 -6.47 -6.65
CA PHE A 25 13.31 -5.12 -6.09
C PHE A 25 12.59 -4.16 -7.04
N CYS A 26 11.74 -3.31 -6.45
CA CYS A 26 10.99 -2.28 -7.15
C CYS A 26 11.61 -0.89 -6.95
N ALA A 27 10.99 0.12 -7.55
CA ALA A 27 11.43 1.51 -7.47
C ALA A 27 11.47 2.04 -6.02
N GLY A 28 10.59 1.55 -5.14
CA GLY A 28 10.58 1.88 -3.73
C GLY A 28 11.89 1.54 -3.01
N SER A 29 12.50 0.38 -3.33
CA SER A 29 13.80 0.01 -2.73
C SER A 29 14.92 0.97 -3.14
N ILE A 30 14.91 1.46 -4.39
CA ILE A 30 15.89 2.45 -4.87
C ILE A 30 15.67 3.78 -4.17
N ALA A 31 14.42 4.18 -3.98
CA ALA A 31 14.05 5.42 -3.33
C ALA A 31 14.40 5.40 -1.83
N GLU A 32 14.16 4.27 -1.15
CA GLU A 32 14.54 4.06 0.25
C GLU A 32 16.06 4.17 0.42
N PHE A 33 16.82 3.44 -0.41
CA PHE A 33 18.28 3.53 -0.40
C PHE A 33 18.80 4.96 -0.67
N TYR A 34 18.15 5.68 -1.62
CA TYR A 34 18.49 7.08 -1.87
C TYR A 34 18.22 7.98 -0.66
N SER A 35 17.13 7.75 0.05
CA SER A 35 16.78 8.47 1.27
C SER A 35 17.78 8.18 2.41
N GLU A 36 18.21 6.93 2.57
CA GLU A 36 19.22 6.52 3.56
C GLU A 36 20.56 7.20 3.32
N LEU A 37 20.89 7.48 2.07
CA LEU A 37 22.08 8.27 1.69
C LEU A 37 21.90 9.79 1.89
N GLY A 38 20.79 10.24 2.49
CA GLY A 38 20.47 11.66 2.73
C GLY A 38 19.84 12.37 1.54
N GLY A 39 19.38 11.63 0.52
CA GLY A 39 18.67 12.19 -0.62
C GLY A 39 17.22 12.57 -0.28
N LYS A 40 16.70 13.59 -0.95
CA LYS A 40 15.30 14.00 -0.81
C LYS A 40 14.43 13.18 -1.77
N VAL A 41 13.45 12.41 -1.22
CA VAL A 41 12.50 11.63 -2.01
C VAL A 41 11.08 12.18 -1.81
N ARG A 42 10.34 12.32 -2.91
CA ARG A 42 8.88 12.53 -2.91
C ARG A 42 8.24 11.23 -3.38
N TYR A 43 7.40 10.65 -2.51
CA TYR A 43 6.70 9.41 -2.81
C TYR A 43 5.28 9.70 -3.30
N TYR A 44 4.89 9.00 -4.37
CA TYR A 44 3.53 8.94 -4.91
C TYR A 44 3.10 7.47 -5.00
N GLY A 45 1.78 7.25 -5.00
CA GLY A 45 1.24 5.90 -4.94
C GLY A 45 0.99 5.43 -3.51
N LYS A 46 0.52 4.19 -3.35
CA LYS A 46 0.19 3.60 -2.04
C LYS A 46 1.44 3.45 -1.17
N PRO A 47 1.39 3.72 0.14
CA PRO A 47 0.24 4.10 0.99
C PRO A 47 0.00 5.60 1.14
N TYR A 48 0.57 6.45 0.28
CA TYR A 48 0.52 7.91 0.40
C TYR A 48 -0.84 8.46 -0.03
N GLN A 49 -1.31 9.52 0.63
CA GLN A 49 -2.67 10.04 0.49
C GLN A 49 -2.98 10.61 -0.89
N GLU A 50 -1.99 11.09 -1.61
CA GLU A 50 -2.15 11.72 -2.91
C GLU A 50 -2.89 10.83 -3.92
N ILE A 51 -2.56 9.52 -3.97
CA ILE A 51 -3.22 8.59 -4.90
C ILE A 51 -4.69 8.37 -4.51
N TYR A 52 -5.00 8.33 -3.21
CA TYR A 52 -6.37 8.15 -2.72
C TYR A 52 -7.21 9.41 -2.95
N ASN A 53 -6.64 10.60 -2.71
CA ASN A 53 -7.30 11.87 -3.04
C ASN A 53 -7.65 11.95 -4.52
N HIS A 54 -6.70 11.61 -5.38
CA HIS A 54 -6.92 11.61 -6.83
C HIS A 54 -8.02 10.63 -7.25
N ALA A 55 -8.02 9.41 -6.68
CA ALA A 55 -9.06 8.42 -6.94
C ALA A 55 -10.44 8.91 -6.46
N LEU A 56 -10.51 9.54 -5.28
CA LEU A 56 -11.75 10.11 -4.74
C LEU A 56 -12.27 11.23 -5.63
N GLU A 57 -11.41 12.17 -6.00
CA GLU A 57 -11.78 13.30 -6.88
C GLU A 57 -12.32 12.83 -8.22
N ASN A 58 -11.66 11.86 -8.86
CA ASN A 58 -12.11 11.30 -10.12
C ASN A 58 -13.49 10.62 -9.97
N ALA A 59 -13.66 9.78 -8.95
CA ALA A 59 -14.91 9.06 -8.73
C ALA A 59 -16.10 10.01 -8.43
N LEU A 60 -15.86 11.09 -7.68
CA LEU A 60 -16.86 12.12 -7.42
C LEU A 60 -17.21 12.90 -8.71
N ASN A 61 -16.20 13.32 -9.48
CA ASN A 61 -16.39 14.08 -10.72
C ASN A 61 -17.13 13.29 -11.80
N GLU A 62 -16.92 11.97 -11.85
CA GLU A 62 -17.61 11.06 -12.76
C GLU A 62 -18.99 10.63 -12.24
N GLY A 63 -19.38 11.03 -11.03
CA GLY A 63 -20.65 10.66 -10.42
C GLY A 63 -20.77 9.19 -10.04
N LEU A 64 -19.64 8.48 -9.88
CA LEU A 64 -19.60 7.06 -9.51
C LEU A 64 -19.91 6.85 -8.03
N ILE A 65 -19.59 7.83 -7.21
CA ILE A 65 -19.82 7.85 -5.76
C ILE A 65 -20.29 9.23 -5.31
N GLU A 66 -20.96 9.29 -4.18
CA GLU A 66 -21.40 10.55 -3.55
C GLU A 66 -20.42 11.03 -2.46
N ASN A 67 -19.71 10.09 -1.85
CA ASN A 67 -18.77 10.40 -0.78
C ASN A 67 -17.75 9.26 -0.57
N LYS A 68 -16.71 9.56 0.22
CA LYS A 68 -15.58 8.67 0.51
C LYS A 68 -15.98 7.32 1.11
N SER A 69 -17.08 7.23 1.88
CA SER A 69 -17.49 5.98 2.52
C SER A 69 -17.94 4.89 1.53
N GLN A 70 -18.17 5.26 0.27
CA GLN A 70 -18.50 4.33 -0.81
C GLN A 70 -17.26 3.76 -1.51
N MET A 71 -16.06 4.18 -1.10
CA MET A 71 -14.80 3.61 -1.59
C MET A 71 -14.39 2.41 -0.76
N ILE A 72 -13.82 1.42 -1.42
CA ILE A 72 -13.16 0.28 -0.79
C ILE A 72 -11.84 0.00 -1.50
N ALA A 73 -10.78 -0.20 -0.72
CA ALA A 73 -9.50 -0.63 -1.25
C ALA A 73 -9.41 -2.16 -1.24
N ILE A 74 -8.85 -2.74 -2.30
CA ILE A 74 -8.63 -4.19 -2.40
C ILE A 74 -7.15 -4.40 -2.70
N GLY A 75 -6.47 -5.22 -1.90
CA GLY A 75 -5.06 -5.49 -2.12
C GLY A 75 -4.49 -6.59 -1.25
N ASP A 76 -3.27 -6.99 -1.56
CA ASP A 76 -2.55 -8.09 -0.92
C ASP A 76 -1.35 -7.62 -0.08
N SER A 77 -1.06 -6.32 -0.07
CA SER A 77 0.02 -5.74 0.71
C SER A 77 -0.51 -4.95 1.91
N VAL A 78 -0.19 -5.44 3.11
CA VAL A 78 -0.53 -4.69 4.34
C VAL A 78 0.25 -3.37 4.40
N ARG A 79 1.49 -3.33 3.88
CA ARG A 79 2.35 -2.16 3.91
C ARG A 79 1.88 -1.02 3.01
N THR A 80 1.21 -1.32 1.92
CA THR A 80 0.80 -0.33 0.92
C THR A 80 -0.72 -0.23 0.79
N ASP A 81 -1.40 -1.31 0.47
CA ASP A 81 -2.84 -1.30 0.21
C ASP A 81 -3.66 -1.03 1.47
N ILE A 82 -3.46 -1.88 2.49
CA ILE A 82 -4.25 -1.80 3.71
C ILE A 82 -3.85 -0.57 4.55
N LYS A 83 -2.54 -0.33 4.69
CA LYS A 83 -2.04 0.86 5.40
C LYS A 83 -2.51 2.15 4.76
N GLY A 84 -2.49 2.22 3.43
CA GLY A 84 -2.94 3.40 2.71
C GLY A 84 -4.45 3.64 2.86
N ALA A 85 -5.27 2.59 2.74
CA ALA A 85 -6.71 2.64 2.97
C ALA A 85 -7.03 3.09 4.40
N ASN A 86 -6.36 2.50 5.38
CA ASN A 86 -6.51 2.83 6.79
C ASN A 86 -6.14 4.29 7.10
N ASN A 87 -4.99 4.75 6.59
CA ASN A 87 -4.56 6.15 6.76
C ASN A 87 -5.49 7.14 6.06
N PHE A 88 -6.10 6.75 4.95
CA PHE A 88 -7.07 7.55 4.22
C PHE A 88 -8.47 7.51 4.86
N GLY A 89 -8.76 6.51 5.70
CA GLY A 89 -10.05 6.30 6.37
C GLY A 89 -11.13 5.77 5.42
N ILE A 90 -10.80 4.72 4.67
CA ILE A 90 -11.74 3.92 3.87
C ILE A 90 -11.61 2.44 4.24
N ASN A 91 -12.67 1.69 3.97
CA ASN A 91 -12.68 0.24 4.17
C ASN A 91 -11.69 -0.46 3.25
N SER A 92 -11.24 -1.65 3.67
CA SER A 92 -10.35 -2.45 2.85
C SER A 92 -10.71 -3.94 2.84
N ILE A 93 -10.33 -4.60 1.74
CA ILE A 93 -10.35 -6.06 1.59
C ILE A 93 -8.91 -6.52 1.40
N PHE A 94 -8.44 -7.33 2.33
CA PHE A 94 -7.12 -7.95 2.24
C PHE A 94 -7.21 -9.31 1.56
N VAL A 95 -6.32 -9.56 0.58
CA VAL A 95 -6.26 -10.79 -0.21
C VAL A 95 -5.08 -11.64 0.26
N GLU A 96 -5.36 -12.79 0.90
CA GLU A 96 -4.34 -13.62 1.55
C GLU A 96 -3.35 -14.29 0.57
N THR A 97 -3.74 -14.52 -0.67
CA THR A 97 -2.90 -15.25 -1.65
C THR A 97 -1.80 -14.43 -2.29
N GLY A 98 -1.59 -13.19 -1.83
CA GLY A 98 -0.59 -12.27 -2.33
C GLY A 98 0.77 -12.32 -1.63
N ILE A 99 1.39 -11.15 -1.54
CA ILE A 99 2.78 -10.96 -1.07
C ILE A 99 3.05 -11.46 0.36
N HIS A 100 2.02 -11.47 1.22
CA HIS A 100 2.11 -11.90 2.61
C HIS A 100 1.67 -13.36 2.85
N LYS A 101 1.45 -14.15 1.79
CA LYS A 101 0.93 -15.53 1.90
C LYS A 101 1.71 -16.38 2.92
N ASP A 102 3.03 -16.39 2.82
CA ASP A 102 3.88 -17.22 3.68
C ASP A 102 3.91 -16.71 5.13
N GLU A 103 3.80 -15.39 5.33
CA GLU A 103 3.74 -14.77 6.65
C GLU A 103 2.42 -15.12 7.35
N ILE A 104 1.31 -15.09 6.61
CA ILE A 104 -0.03 -15.36 7.16
C ILE A 104 -0.20 -16.83 7.52
N ILE A 105 0.27 -17.75 6.70
CA ILE A 105 0.20 -19.20 6.98
C ILE A 105 0.90 -19.55 8.32
N ASN A 106 1.95 -18.81 8.65
CA ASN A 106 2.73 -19.01 9.88
C ASN A 106 2.25 -18.12 11.05
N THR A 107 1.22 -17.30 10.86
CA THR A 107 0.74 -16.37 11.88
C THR A 107 -0.37 -17.00 12.70
N VAL A 108 -0.17 -17.06 14.02
CA VAL A 108 -1.16 -17.57 14.99
C VAL A 108 -2.23 -16.51 15.27
N ASP A 109 -1.86 -15.23 15.20
CA ASP A 109 -2.73 -14.08 15.49
C ASP A 109 -2.68 -13.05 14.37
N ILE A 110 -3.71 -13.08 13.52
CA ILE A 110 -3.82 -12.19 12.37
C ILE A 110 -3.99 -10.71 12.77
N LYS A 111 -4.59 -10.44 13.95
CA LYS A 111 -4.67 -9.06 14.47
C LYS A 111 -3.29 -8.50 14.77
N ASN A 112 -2.45 -9.24 15.45
CA ASN A 112 -1.08 -8.83 15.73
C ASN A 112 -0.26 -8.64 14.46
N PHE A 113 -0.51 -9.46 13.43
CA PHE A 113 0.11 -9.29 12.11
C PHE A 113 -0.25 -7.91 11.53
N PHE A 114 -1.53 -7.53 11.46
CA PHE A 114 -1.93 -6.22 10.95
C PHE A 114 -1.39 -5.08 11.82
N ASN A 115 -1.47 -5.19 13.14
CA ASN A 115 -1.02 -4.16 14.07
C ASN A 115 0.50 -3.88 13.96
N SER A 116 1.29 -4.85 13.52
CA SER A 116 2.73 -4.64 13.28
C SER A 116 3.03 -3.69 12.12
N TYR A 117 2.07 -3.47 11.21
CA TYR A 117 2.20 -2.60 10.04
C TYR A 117 1.39 -1.31 10.12
N LEU A 118 0.33 -1.30 10.92
CA LEU A 118 -0.61 -0.18 11.01
C LEU A 118 -0.32 0.67 12.24
N ASN A 119 -0.56 1.98 12.13
CA ASN A 119 -0.32 2.92 13.21
C ASN A 119 -1.46 2.94 14.25
N HIS A 120 -2.62 2.43 13.91
CA HIS A 120 -3.82 2.31 14.73
C HIS A 120 -4.64 1.10 14.28
N GLU A 121 -5.52 0.61 15.15
CA GLU A 121 -6.39 -0.51 14.79
C GLU A 121 -7.23 -0.14 13.55
N PRO A 122 -7.28 -1.03 12.55
CA PRO A 122 -8.07 -0.79 11.36
C PRO A 122 -9.56 -0.88 11.70
N ASP A 123 -10.33 0.14 11.32
CA ASP A 123 -11.77 0.21 11.60
C ASP A 123 -12.53 -0.96 10.97
N GLN A 124 -12.19 -1.35 9.75
CA GLN A 124 -12.72 -2.54 9.09
C GLN A 124 -11.75 -3.09 8.04
N ILE A 125 -11.15 -4.24 8.31
CA ILE A 125 -10.47 -5.06 7.30
C ILE A 125 -11.29 -6.33 7.07
N ASN A 126 -11.78 -6.52 5.85
CA ASN A 126 -12.33 -7.79 5.43
C ASN A 126 -11.23 -8.65 4.81
N ILE A 127 -11.20 -9.94 5.15
CA ILE A 127 -10.16 -10.85 4.67
C ILE A 127 -10.79 -11.86 3.74
N VAL A 128 -10.20 -12.02 2.56
CA VAL A 128 -10.62 -13.01 1.57
C VAL A 128 -9.43 -13.85 1.12
N LYS A 129 -9.66 -15.15 0.91
CA LYS A 129 -8.58 -16.05 0.47
C LYS A 129 -8.07 -15.68 -0.93
N SER A 130 -8.97 -15.42 -1.85
CA SER A 130 -8.64 -15.04 -3.23
C SER A 130 -9.79 -14.28 -3.86
N LEU A 131 -9.48 -13.42 -4.83
CA LEU A 131 -10.47 -12.81 -5.71
C LEU A 131 -10.77 -13.81 -6.84
N LYS A 132 -12.06 -14.11 -7.03
CA LYS A 132 -12.56 -14.80 -8.22
C LYS A 132 -13.40 -13.79 -8.98
N LEU A 133 -12.95 -13.46 -10.18
CA LEU A 133 -13.70 -12.67 -11.16
C LEU A 133 -14.59 -13.60 -12.00
#